data_a5ff89c44e9e41944e21db81b58c08d0
#
_entry.id   a5ff89c44e9e41944e21db81b58c08d0
#
_cell.length_a   1.000
_cell.length_b   1.000
_cell.length_c   1.000
_cell.angle_alpha   90.00
_cell.angle_beta   90.00
_cell.angle_gamma   90.00
#
_symmetry.space_group_name_H-M   'P 1'
#
loop_
_entity.id
_entity.type
_entity.pdbx_description
1 polymer ?
#
loop_
_entity_poly.entity_id
_entity_poly.type
_entity_poly.pdbx_seq_one_letter_code
_entity_poly.pdbx_strand_id
1 'polypeptide(L)'
;MQEMSRRNQHFTDSVIRRMTRISNECGAINLAQGFPDFDPPKEMMDRLEVVSHEGPHQYPITMGAPNFRQAIARKCGHFMGRTIDPETEIVATIGSTEAMVDTLFALTNPGDRVVMLSPFFENYRAQVIMADCEPVFVPLNPPTFSFDPNALEDAFRGGAKAIIICNPSNPSGKVFTEEELKTIADLCIRYDVYAIMDEVYEHIIYDGRKHVYMNSIPGMWERTVSCSSLSKTYSVTGWRLGYAIAPENIMARIRQYHDFNAVGCPSPLMEAAVVGLNMPLSYYDEFGAHYAHMKKIFTEGMRDIGIPFTDPEGTYFVLADISPYLKKGQSDVDFCEQLARKAGVGAVPGSSFFNEPINNIVRLHFAKKDETLYAALDRLNHIKDMM
;
A
#
# COMPACT_ATOMS: atom_id res chain seq x y z
N MET A 1 22.08 28.14 17.55
CA MET A 1 20.72 27.62 17.25
C MET A 1 20.54 26.32 18.00
N GLN A 2 19.34 26.03 18.50
CA GLN A 2 19.07 24.74 19.13
C GLN A 2 19.11 23.61 18.08
N GLU A 3 19.40 22.39 18.52
CA GLU A 3 19.35 21.22 17.65
C GLU A 3 17.91 20.93 17.20
N MET A 4 17.74 20.51 15.93
CA MET A 4 16.46 20.02 15.43
C MET A 4 16.17 18.62 15.96
N SER A 5 14.94 18.13 15.74
CA SER A 5 14.53 16.79 16.18
C SER A 5 15.47 15.70 15.63
N ARG A 6 15.93 14.82 16.51
CA ARG A 6 16.80 13.68 16.13
C ARG A 6 16.10 12.65 15.25
N ARG A 7 14.76 12.59 15.27
CA ARG A 7 13.98 11.68 14.42
C ARG A 7 14.29 11.86 12.93
N ASN A 8 14.53 13.13 12.49
CA ASN A 8 14.84 13.44 11.10
C ASN A 8 16.20 12.89 10.61
N GLN A 9 17.04 12.38 11.51
CA GLN A 9 18.33 11.77 11.16
C GLN A 9 18.19 10.32 10.67
N HIS A 10 17.03 9.70 10.87
CA HIS A 10 16.80 8.27 10.61
C HIS A 10 16.03 7.97 9.32
N PHE A 11 15.55 8.99 8.61
CA PHE A 11 14.91 8.82 7.29
C PHE A 11 15.21 10.03 6.39
N THR A 12 15.19 9.77 5.09
CA THR A 12 15.46 10.76 4.03
C THR A 12 14.16 11.11 3.30
N ASP A 13 14.27 12.02 2.32
CA ASP A 13 13.18 12.26 1.37
C ASP A 13 12.76 10.98 0.67
N SER A 14 11.45 10.87 0.39
CA SER A 14 10.88 9.72 -0.34
C SER A 14 11.56 9.51 -1.69
N VAL A 15 12.11 8.31 -1.88
CA VAL A 15 12.74 7.91 -3.13
C VAL A 15 11.73 7.86 -4.27
N ILE A 16 10.50 7.41 -4.00
CA ILE A 16 9.40 7.40 -4.99
C ILE A 16 9.12 8.81 -5.50
N ARG A 17 9.05 9.82 -4.61
CA ARG A 17 8.81 11.21 -5.00
C ARG A 17 9.99 11.80 -5.78
N ARG A 18 11.23 11.46 -5.38
CA ARG A 18 12.43 11.86 -6.12
C ARG A 18 12.38 11.33 -7.56
N MET A 19 12.09 10.05 -7.74
CA MET A 19 12.00 9.44 -9.06
C MET A 19 10.85 10.02 -9.91
N THR A 20 9.75 10.38 -9.27
CA THR A 20 8.65 11.10 -9.94
C THR A 20 9.08 12.46 -10.45
N ARG A 21 9.81 13.24 -9.65
CA ARG A 21 10.35 14.54 -10.10
C ARG A 21 11.28 14.37 -11.31
N ILE A 22 12.22 13.43 -11.22
CA ILE A 22 13.14 13.14 -12.33
C ILE A 22 12.39 12.71 -13.59
N SER A 23 11.38 11.85 -13.46
CA SER A 23 10.55 11.43 -14.61
C SER A 23 9.85 12.62 -15.28
N ASN A 24 9.27 13.51 -14.48
CA ASN A 24 8.60 14.71 -15.00
C ASN A 24 9.59 15.67 -15.68
N GLU A 25 10.76 15.90 -15.08
CA GLU A 25 11.83 16.75 -15.65
C GLU A 25 12.32 16.26 -17.01
N CYS A 26 12.35 14.93 -17.20
CA CYS A 26 12.85 14.32 -18.44
C CYS A 26 11.73 14.02 -19.48
N GLY A 27 10.46 14.24 -19.17
CA GLY A 27 9.33 13.79 -19.99
C GLY A 27 9.27 12.25 -20.09
N ALA A 28 9.73 11.55 -19.07
CA ALA A 28 9.69 10.09 -19.01
C ALA A 28 8.28 9.59 -18.66
N ILE A 29 7.92 8.43 -19.21
CA ILE A 29 6.70 7.70 -18.77
C ILE A 29 6.92 7.27 -17.32
N ASN A 30 6.11 7.82 -16.42
CA ASN A 30 6.27 7.58 -14.99
C ASN A 30 5.66 6.22 -14.59
N LEU A 31 6.51 5.18 -14.51
CA LEU A 31 6.17 3.88 -13.90
C LEU A 31 6.75 3.75 -12.48
N ALA A 32 7.20 4.85 -11.88
CA ALA A 32 7.74 4.88 -10.53
C ALA A 32 6.63 5.04 -9.47
N GLN A 33 5.83 6.11 -9.56
CA GLN A 33 4.78 6.39 -8.60
C GLN A 33 3.48 5.67 -8.96
N GLY A 34 3.05 4.75 -8.09
CA GLY A 34 1.89 3.90 -8.32
C GLY A 34 0.57 4.66 -8.22
N PHE A 35 0.14 5.28 -9.31
CA PHE A 35 -1.21 5.80 -9.51
C PHE A 35 -1.66 5.57 -10.97
N PRO A 36 -2.97 5.31 -11.19
CA PRO A 36 -3.52 5.11 -12.52
C PRO A 36 -3.53 6.41 -13.32
N ASP A 37 -3.49 6.28 -14.66
CA ASP A 37 -3.70 7.39 -15.61
C ASP A 37 -5.08 7.34 -16.28
N PHE A 38 -6.00 6.60 -15.70
CA PHE A 38 -7.41 6.54 -16.08
C PHE A 38 -8.31 7.15 -14.99
N ASP A 39 -9.49 7.56 -15.41
CA ASP A 39 -10.41 8.32 -14.56
C ASP A 39 -11.08 7.47 -13.47
N PRO A 40 -11.52 8.10 -12.37
CA PRO A 40 -12.39 7.48 -11.40
C PRO A 40 -13.75 7.07 -12.00
N PRO A 41 -14.52 6.21 -11.31
CA PRO A 41 -15.89 5.89 -11.72
C PRO A 41 -16.74 7.14 -11.95
N LYS A 42 -17.43 7.16 -13.08
CA LYS A 42 -18.23 8.33 -13.50
C LYS A 42 -19.25 8.74 -12.47
N GLU A 43 -19.90 7.77 -11.83
CA GLU A 43 -20.95 8.00 -10.82
C GLU A 43 -20.41 8.77 -9.60
N MET A 44 -19.16 8.53 -9.22
CA MET A 44 -18.48 9.28 -8.16
C MET A 44 -18.20 10.71 -8.58
N MET A 45 -17.77 10.92 -9.84
CA MET A 45 -17.51 12.24 -10.38
C MET A 45 -18.78 13.06 -10.53
N ASP A 46 -19.86 12.46 -11.05
CA ASP A 46 -21.18 13.09 -11.15
C ASP A 46 -21.71 13.50 -9.75
N ARG A 47 -21.52 12.63 -8.75
CA ARG A 47 -21.91 12.97 -7.36
C ARG A 47 -21.05 14.10 -6.79
N LEU A 48 -19.76 14.14 -7.08
CA LEU A 48 -18.85 15.20 -6.63
C LEU A 48 -19.29 16.56 -7.22
N GLU A 49 -19.69 16.60 -8.48
CA GLU A 49 -20.23 17.82 -9.10
C GLU A 49 -21.43 18.36 -8.29
N VAL A 50 -22.38 17.51 -7.98
CA VAL A 50 -23.55 17.89 -7.17
C VAL A 50 -23.14 18.39 -5.78
N VAL A 51 -22.29 17.64 -5.09
CA VAL A 51 -21.81 17.98 -3.73
C VAL A 51 -21.02 19.30 -3.73
N SER A 52 -20.35 19.63 -4.79
CA SER A 52 -19.60 20.92 -4.91
C SER A 52 -20.50 22.14 -4.79
N HIS A 53 -21.81 22.00 -5.06
CA HIS A 53 -22.81 23.06 -4.96
C HIS A 53 -23.70 22.95 -3.72
N GLU A 54 -24.02 21.73 -3.30
CA GLU A 54 -24.97 21.47 -2.22
C GLU A 54 -24.30 21.29 -0.84
N GLY A 55 -23.00 20.91 -0.83
CA GLY A 55 -22.28 20.56 0.40
C GLY A 55 -22.47 19.09 0.81
N PRO A 56 -21.97 18.74 2.01
CA PRO A 56 -21.48 19.60 3.12
C PRO A 56 -20.10 20.20 2.84
N HIS A 57 -19.86 21.42 3.33
CA HIS A 57 -18.56 22.14 3.19
C HIS A 57 -17.89 22.39 4.54
N GLN A 58 -18.57 22.10 5.63
CA GLN A 58 -18.06 22.30 6.99
C GLN A 58 -17.45 21.02 7.54
N TYR A 59 -16.84 21.14 8.72
CA TYR A 59 -16.23 20.00 9.41
C TYR A 59 -17.23 18.85 9.56
N PRO A 60 -16.84 17.61 9.24
CA PRO A 60 -17.63 16.44 9.59
C PRO A 60 -17.54 16.15 11.09
N ILE A 61 -18.29 15.17 11.57
CA ILE A 61 -17.93 14.46 12.79
C ILE A 61 -16.53 13.89 12.59
N THR A 62 -15.62 14.07 13.57
CA THR A 62 -14.19 13.77 13.41
C THR A 62 -13.93 12.34 12.91
N MET A 63 -14.64 11.35 13.43
CA MET A 63 -14.49 9.95 12.97
C MET A 63 -15.03 9.67 11.55
N GLY A 64 -15.52 10.69 10.86
CA GLY A 64 -16.07 10.61 9.50
C GLY A 64 -17.59 10.70 9.43
N ALA A 65 -18.13 11.11 8.29
CA ALA A 65 -19.56 11.24 8.06
C ALA A 65 -20.29 9.89 8.30
N PRO A 66 -21.45 9.89 8.99
CA PRO A 66 -22.15 8.64 9.34
C PRO A 66 -22.49 7.76 8.14
N ASN A 67 -22.99 8.35 7.04
CA ASN A 67 -23.31 7.63 5.81
C ASN A 67 -22.06 7.02 5.14
N PHE A 68 -20.90 7.69 5.23
CA PHE A 68 -19.62 7.18 4.72
C PHE A 68 -19.16 5.97 5.55
N ARG A 69 -19.19 6.07 6.89
CA ARG A 69 -18.82 4.95 7.78
C ARG A 69 -19.78 3.76 7.60
N GLN A 70 -21.08 4.01 7.46
CA GLN A 70 -22.08 2.97 7.15
C GLN A 70 -21.80 2.28 5.80
N ALA A 71 -21.38 3.02 4.78
CA ALA A 71 -21.04 2.46 3.49
C ALA A 71 -19.76 1.60 3.58
N ILE A 72 -18.73 2.05 4.34
CA ILE A 72 -17.54 1.24 4.65
C ILE A 72 -17.94 -0.04 5.38
N ALA A 73 -18.80 0.06 6.42
CA ALA A 73 -19.24 -1.11 7.20
C ALA A 73 -19.95 -2.14 6.32
N ARG A 74 -20.81 -1.71 5.39
CA ARG A 74 -21.48 -2.63 4.44
C ARG A 74 -20.49 -3.31 3.51
N LYS A 75 -19.64 -2.52 2.83
CA LYS A 75 -18.64 -3.04 1.88
C LYS A 75 -17.69 -4.00 2.58
N CYS A 76 -17.00 -3.53 3.61
CA CYS A 76 -15.98 -4.31 4.29
C CYS A 76 -16.57 -5.50 5.05
N GLY A 77 -17.74 -5.33 5.67
CA GLY A 77 -18.45 -6.42 6.33
C GLY A 77 -18.79 -7.58 5.39
N HIS A 78 -19.19 -7.26 4.14
CA HIS A 78 -19.43 -8.29 3.12
C HIS A 78 -18.14 -9.09 2.82
N PHE A 79 -17.04 -8.41 2.53
CA PHE A 79 -15.78 -9.08 2.15
C PHE A 79 -15.08 -9.78 3.32
N MET A 80 -15.16 -9.22 4.53
CA MET A 80 -14.60 -9.81 5.76
C MET A 80 -15.47 -10.92 6.34
N GLY A 81 -16.71 -11.08 5.86
CA GLY A 81 -17.65 -12.08 6.36
C GLY A 81 -18.12 -11.83 7.80
N ARG A 82 -18.18 -10.54 8.23
CA ARG A 82 -18.61 -10.16 9.58
C ARG A 82 -19.43 -8.87 9.58
N THR A 83 -20.24 -8.68 10.62
CA THR A 83 -20.87 -7.39 10.89
C THR A 83 -19.86 -6.45 11.53
N ILE A 84 -19.78 -5.22 11.03
CA ILE A 84 -18.94 -4.14 11.55
C ILE A 84 -19.84 -3.01 12.02
N ASP A 85 -19.64 -2.55 13.25
CA ASP A 85 -20.37 -1.40 13.78
C ASP A 85 -19.75 -0.08 13.27
N PRO A 86 -20.46 0.68 12.42
CA PRO A 86 -19.93 1.96 11.92
C PRO A 86 -19.72 3.01 13.00
N GLU A 87 -20.38 2.87 14.17
CA GLU A 87 -20.28 3.85 15.25
C GLU A 87 -19.07 3.61 16.17
N THR A 88 -18.66 2.36 16.34
CA THR A 88 -17.60 2.03 17.33
C THR A 88 -16.34 1.41 16.71
N GLU A 89 -16.42 0.82 15.51
CA GLU A 89 -15.35 0.01 14.93
C GLU A 89 -14.68 0.62 13.69
N ILE A 90 -15.10 1.85 13.27
CA ILE A 90 -14.56 2.53 12.07
C ILE A 90 -14.13 3.96 12.38
N VAL A 91 -13.00 4.39 11.80
CA VAL A 91 -12.64 5.80 11.64
C VAL A 91 -12.25 6.06 10.20
N ALA A 92 -12.79 7.14 9.61
CA ALA A 92 -12.32 7.67 8.33
C ALA A 92 -11.01 8.44 8.54
N THR A 93 -10.06 8.31 7.61
CA THR A 93 -8.72 8.91 7.73
C THR A 93 -8.28 9.56 6.42
N ILE A 94 -7.28 10.45 6.48
CA ILE A 94 -6.67 11.09 5.30
C ILE A 94 -5.76 10.08 4.58
N GLY A 95 -6.41 9.13 3.90
CA GLY A 95 -5.80 7.95 3.30
C GLY A 95 -5.32 6.93 4.33
N SER A 96 -4.93 5.74 3.87
CA SER A 96 -4.36 4.69 4.73
C SER A 96 -3.09 5.14 5.44
N THR A 97 -2.38 6.14 4.92
CA THR A 97 -1.16 6.67 5.54
C THR A 97 -1.41 7.20 6.95
N GLU A 98 -2.50 7.96 7.13
CA GLU A 98 -2.91 8.41 8.47
C GLU A 98 -3.41 7.24 9.30
N ALA A 99 -4.26 6.35 8.75
CA ALA A 99 -4.74 5.17 9.47
C ALA A 99 -3.60 4.37 10.09
N MET A 100 -2.51 4.16 9.35
CA MET A 100 -1.30 3.47 9.83
C MET A 100 -0.59 4.25 10.95
N VAL A 101 -0.43 5.57 10.81
CA VAL A 101 0.24 6.42 11.82
C VAL A 101 -0.56 6.43 13.12
N ASP A 102 -1.86 6.71 13.04
CA ASP A 102 -2.73 6.78 14.21
C ASP A 102 -2.82 5.41 14.92
N THR A 103 -2.80 4.32 14.14
CA THR A 103 -2.74 2.95 14.67
C THR A 103 -1.44 2.69 15.42
N LEU A 104 -0.29 3.07 14.86
CA LEU A 104 1.00 2.93 15.53
C LEU A 104 1.02 3.71 16.86
N PHE A 105 0.62 4.98 16.84
CA PHE A 105 0.55 5.78 18.08
C PHE A 105 -0.44 5.23 19.11
N ALA A 106 -1.54 4.61 18.66
CA ALA A 106 -2.54 4.04 19.56
C ALA A 106 -2.09 2.72 20.22
N LEU A 107 -1.25 1.94 19.54
CA LEU A 107 -0.89 0.59 19.97
C LEU A 107 0.51 0.48 20.59
N THR A 108 1.39 1.47 20.34
CA THR A 108 2.81 1.37 20.72
C THR A 108 3.23 2.50 21.67
N ASN A 109 4.30 2.24 22.41
CA ASN A 109 5.01 3.22 23.22
C ASN A 109 6.43 3.41 22.66
N PRO A 110 7.10 4.52 22.99
CA PRO A 110 8.51 4.71 22.67
C PRO A 110 9.37 3.52 23.10
N GLY A 111 10.16 2.98 22.18
CA GLY A 111 11.02 1.82 22.39
C GLY A 111 10.37 0.46 22.10
N ASP A 112 9.06 0.42 21.83
CA ASP A 112 8.40 -0.83 21.40
C ASP A 112 8.94 -1.29 20.05
N ARG A 113 9.03 -2.60 19.86
CA ARG A 113 9.52 -3.24 18.63
C ARG A 113 8.39 -3.53 17.67
N VAL A 114 8.52 -3.07 16.42
CA VAL A 114 7.53 -3.29 15.37
C VAL A 114 8.15 -4.10 14.24
N VAL A 115 7.61 -5.28 13.99
CA VAL A 115 8.08 -6.19 12.93
C VAL A 115 7.52 -5.73 11.58
N MET A 116 8.39 -5.76 10.57
CA MET A 116 8.03 -5.55 9.16
C MET A 116 8.62 -6.66 8.31
N LEU A 117 7.85 -7.12 7.32
CA LEU A 117 8.32 -8.08 6.33
C LEU A 117 9.06 -7.32 5.21
N SER A 118 10.32 -7.68 4.93
CA SER A 118 11.15 -7.06 3.90
C SER A 118 11.08 -7.90 2.61
N PRO A 119 10.75 -7.33 1.44
CA PRO A 119 10.59 -5.89 1.16
C PRO A 119 9.27 -5.31 1.70
N PHE A 120 9.30 -4.01 1.95
CA PHE A 120 8.19 -3.25 2.55
C PHE A 120 7.98 -1.90 1.85
N PHE A 121 6.80 -1.30 2.00
CA PHE A 121 6.57 0.06 1.53
C PHE A 121 7.34 1.08 2.38
N GLU A 122 8.07 1.99 1.73
CA GLU A 122 9.03 2.92 2.38
C GLU A 122 8.45 3.69 3.59
N ASN A 123 7.13 3.97 3.59
CA ASN A 123 6.49 4.72 4.66
C ASN A 123 6.52 3.97 6.00
N TYR A 124 6.45 2.64 6.02
CA TYR A 124 6.32 1.91 7.29
C TYR A 124 7.51 2.12 8.20
N ARG A 125 8.74 2.03 7.65
CA ARG A 125 9.95 2.31 8.43
C ARG A 125 9.95 3.73 8.99
N ALA A 126 9.58 4.72 8.16
CA ALA A 126 9.50 6.11 8.61
C ALA A 126 8.44 6.29 9.71
N GLN A 127 7.27 5.68 9.57
CA GLN A 127 6.18 5.78 10.54
C GLN A 127 6.53 5.12 11.88
N VAL A 128 7.20 3.95 11.86
CA VAL A 128 7.71 3.28 13.07
C VAL A 128 8.71 4.16 13.80
N ILE A 129 9.63 4.80 13.07
CA ILE A 129 10.60 5.74 13.65
C ILE A 129 9.90 7.01 14.19
N MET A 130 8.88 7.52 13.49
CA MET A 130 8.08 8.66 13.96
C MET A 130 7.36 8.37 15.27
N ALA A 131 6.97 7.12 15.50
CA ALA A 131 6.38 6.65 16.75
C ALA A 131 7.41 6.35 17.85
N ASP A 132 8.69 6.68 17.65
CA ASP A 132 9.82 6.35 18.54
C ASP A 132 9.97 4.84 18.80
N CYS A 133 9.52 3.99 17.86
CA CYS A 133 9.60 2.54 17.93
C CYS A 133 10.85 2.02 17.22
N GLU A 134 11.26 0.78 17.57
CA GLU A 134 12.35 0.06 16.93
C GLU A 134 11.83 -0.79 15.76
N PRO A 135 12.25 -0.54 14.49
CA PRO A 135 11.90 -1.37 13.38
C PRO A 135 12.67 -2.70 13.39
N VAL A 136 11.97 -3.81 13.28
CA VAL A 136 12.54 -5.17 13.18
C VAL A 136 12.15 -5.77 11.83
N PHE A 137 13.11 -6.34 11.11
CA PHE A 137 12.86 -6.84 9.77
C PHE A 137 12.95 -8.36 9.70
N VAL A 138 11.97 -8.97 9.00
CA VAL A 138 11.97 -10.39 8.66
C VAL A 138 11.97 -10.51 7.13
N PRO A 139 12.98 -11.16 6.53
CA PRO A 139 13.08 -11.26 5.08
C PRO A 139 11.97 -12.10 4.47
N LEU A 140 11.46 -11.65 3.32
CA LEU A 140 10.70 -12.44 2.37
C LEU A 140 11.62 -12.90 1.25
N ASN A 141 11.68 -14.20 0.98
CA ASN A 141 12.65 -14.79 0.07
C ASN A 141 12.13 -14.86 -1.37
N PRO A 142 12.74 -14.16 -2.34
CA PRO A 142 12.41 -14.31 -3.75
C PRO A 142 12.65 -15.76 -4.23
N PRO A 143 11.95 -16.24 -5.31
CA PRO A 143 10.96 -15.50 -6.08
C PRO A 143 9.55 -15.53 -5.47
N THR A 144 9.28 -16.37 -4.48
CA THR A 144 7.93 -16.58 -3.89
C THR A 144 7.59 -15.58 -2.81
N PHE A 145 8.59 -14.84 -2.33
CA PHE A 145 8.45 -13.94 -1.17
C PHE A 145 7.82 -14.62 0.05
N SER A 146 8.18 -15.90 0.28
CA SER A 146 7.84 -16.60 1.51
C SER A 146 8.77 -16.16 2.66
N PHE A 147 8.26 -16.19 3.88
CA PHE A 147 9.07 -15.94 5.09
C PHE A 147 9.48 -17.27 5.75
N ASP A 148 10.55 -17.24 6.53
CA ASP A 148 10.90 -18.32 7.45
C ASP A 148 10.08 -18.16 8.74
N PRO A 149 9.19 -19.13 9.09
CA PRO A 149 8.41 -19.07 10.31
C PRO A 149 9.27 -18.97 11.59
N ASN A 150 10.47 -19.59 11.60
CA ASN A 150 11.36 -19.52 12.76
C ASN A 150 11.96 -18.12 12.92
N ALA A 151 12.35 -17.47 11.82
CA ALA A 151 12.84 -16.10 11.87
C ALA A 151 11.75 -15.12 12.35
N LEU A 152 10.49 -15.33 11.94
CA LEU A 152 9.36 -14.56 12.43
C LEU A 152 9.08 -14.82 13.91
N GLU A 153 9.11 -16.08 14.34
CA GLU A 153 8.93 -16.46 15.75
C GLU A 153 10.04 -15.85 16.63
N ASP A 154 11.29 -15.85 16.17
CA ASP A 154 12.41 -15.24 16.90
C ASP A 154 12.24 -13.73 17.05
N ALA A 155 11.75 -13.04 16.01
CA ALA A 155 11.42 -11.63 16.08
C ALA A 155 10.33 -11.33 17.13
N PHE A 156 9.29 -12.19 17.20
CA PHE A 156 8.20 -12.05 18.17
C PHE A 156 8.67 -12.37 19.60
N ARG A 157 9.43 -13.45 19.77
CA ARG A 157 10.06 -13.82 21.06
C ARG A 157 10.99 -12.72 21.58
N GLY A 158 11.59 -11.94 20.68
CA GLY A 158 12.39 -10.76 20.99
C GLY A 158 11.60 -9.58 21.56
N GLY A 159 10.26 -9.71 21.79
CA GLY A 159 9.41 -8.69 22.40
C GLY A 159 8.75 -7.74 21.39
N ALA A 160 8.37 -8.26 20.23
CA ALA A 160 7.60 -7.47 19.28
C ALA A 160 6.25 -7.05 19.86
N LYS A 161 5.88 -5.78 19.70
CA LYS A 161 4.57 -5.23 20.08
C LYS A 161 3.55 -5.35 18.96
N ALA A 162 4.00 -5.15 17.72
CA ALA A 162 3.15 -5.20 16.54
C ALA A 162 3.92 -5.76 15.33
N ILE A 163 3.17 -6.25 14.34
CA ILE A 163 3.65 -6.54 13.00
C ILE A 163 2.87 -5.73 11.98
N ILE A 164 3.56 -5.15 10.98
CA ILE A 164 2.94 -4.51 9.82
C ILE A 164 3.00 -5.46 8.62
N ILE A 165 1.84 -5.71 8.00
CA ILE A 165 1.69 -6.58 6.83
C ILE A 165 0.93 -5.84 5.75
N CYS A 166 1.52 -5.73 4.55
CA CYS A 166 0.83 -5.27 3.36
C CYS A 166 0.34 -6.48 2.55
N ASN A 167 -0.96 -6.62 2.42
CA ASN A 167 -1.57 -7.73 1.67
C ASN A 167 -2.74 -7.25 0.81
N PRO A 168 -2.65 -7.37 -0.52
CA PRO A 168 -1.49 -7.71 -1.37
C PRO A 168 -0.30 -6.76 -1.20
N SER A 169 0.92 -7.28 -1.35
CA SER A 169 2.16 -6.59 -0.94
C SER A 169 2.66 -5.58 -1.98
N ASN A 170 2.95 -4.38 -1.53
CA ASN A 170 3.79 -3.41 -2.20
C ASN A 170 5.19 -3.45 -1.52
N PRO A 171 6.28 -3.77 -2.24
CA PRO A 171 6.44 -3.76 -3.70
C PRO A 171 6.35 -5.14 -4.40
N SER A 172 6.29 -6.25 -3.65
CA SER A 172 6.56 -7.60 -4.21
C SER A 172 5.43 -8.16 -5.08
N GLY A 173 4.21 -7.63 -4.96
CA GLY A 173 3.04 -8.20 -5.63
C GLY A 173 2.56 -9.52 -5.02
N LYS A 174 3.15 -9.99 -3.91
CA LYS A 174 2.72 -11.20 -3.20
C LYS A 174 1.31 -11.05 -2.66
N VAL A 175 0.53 -12.11 -2.75
CA VAL A 175 -0.71 -12.32 -2.00
C VAL A 175 -0.46 -13.43 -0.99
N PHE A 176 -0.52 -13.11 0.29
CA PHE A 176 -0.31 -14.11 1.35
C PHE A 176 -1.40 -15.16 1.30
N THR A 177 -1.00 -16.42 1.38
CA THR A 177 -1.93 -17.55 1.45
C THR A 177 -2.62 -17.60 2.82
N GLU A 178 -3.73 -18.32 2.88
CA GLU A 178 -4.44 -18.54 4.16
C GLU A 178 -3.55 -19.25 5.18
N GLU A 179 -2.72 -20.19 4.74
CA GLU A 179 -1.78 -20.95 5.59
C GLU A 179 -0.68 -20.04 6.14
N GLU A 180 -0.13 -19.14 5.30
CA GLU A 180 0.86 -18.16 5.74
C GLU A 180 0.26 -17.19 6.77
N LEU A 181 -0.95 -16.68 6.51
CA LEU A 181 -1.63 -15.79 7.45
C LEU A 181 -2.02 -16.51 8.76
N LYS A 182 -2.43 -17.79 8.71
CA LYS A 182 -2.67 -18.59 9.92
C LYS A 182 -1.39 -18.78 10.73
N THR A 183 -0.26 -19.03 10.07
CA THR A 183 1.05 -19.13 10.76
C THR A 183 1.39 -17.83 11.49
N ILE A 184 1.19 -16.68 10.83
CA ILE A 184 1.39 -15.37 11.46
C ILE A 184 0.39 -15.15 12.60
N ALA A 185 -0.88 -15.52 12.42
CA ALA A 185 -1.93 -15.40 13.42
C ALA A 185 -1.63 -16.20 14.68
N ASP A 186 -1.20 -17.45 14.53
CA ASP A 186 -0.82 -18.32 15.65
C ASP A 186 0.33 -17.71 16.46
N LEU A 187 1.30 -17.10 15.80
CA LEU A 187 2.40 -16.39 16.46
C LEU A 187 1.89 -15.11 17.14
N CYS A 188 1.02 -14.32 16.49
CA CYS A 188 0.41 -13.13 17.07
C CYS A 188 -0.36 -13.47 18.36
N ILE A 189 -1.12 -14.56 18.35
CA ILE A 189 -1.89 -15.03 19.52
C ILE A 189 -0.94 -15.51 20.63
N ARG A 190 0.07 -16.30 20.28
CA ARG A 190 1.03 -16.87 21.23
C ARG A 190 1.87 -15.83 21.96
N TYR A 191 2.30 -14.79 21.25
CA TYR A 191 3.21 -13.75 21.75
C TYR A 191 2.51 -12.43 22.09
N ASP A 192 1.18 -12.38 21.99
CA ASP A 192 0.35 -11.19 22.24
C ASP A 192 0.77 -9.97 21.39
N VAL A 193 0.95 -10.19 20.08
CA VAL A 193 1.38 -9.18 19.11
C VAL A 193 0.16 -8.66 18.33
N TYR A 194 0.07 -7.34 18.12
CA TYR A 194 -0.92 -6.72 17.26
C TYR A 194 -0.57 -6.88 15.79
N ALA A 195 -1.56 -7.13 14.93
CA ALA A 195 -1.43 -7.13 13.49
C ALA A 195 -1.98 -5.81 12.89
N ILE A 196 -1.12 -5.05 12.22
CA ILE A 196 -1.49 -3.83 11.50
C ILE A 196 -1.46 -4.17 10.01
N MET A 197 -2.63 -4.25 9.39
CA MET A 197 -2.80 -4.67 8.01
C MET A 197 -2.96 -3.47 7.08
N ASP A 198 -2.11 -3.36 6.07
CA ASP A 198 -2.33 -2.45 4.94
C ASP A 198 -2.98 -3.23 3.80
N GLU A 199 -4.28 -2.98 3.58
CA GLU A 199 -5.13 -3.74 2.67
C GLU A 199 -5.61 -2.90 1.46
N VAL A 200 -4.87 -1.84 1.10
CA VAL A 200 -5.27 -0.91 0.02
C VAL A 200 -5.36 -1.55 -1.36
N TYR A 201 -4.79 -2.74 -1.55
CA TYR A 201 -4.82 -3.51 -2.81
C TYR A 201 -5.75 -4.72 -2.76
N GLU A 202 -6.63 -4.83 -1.78
CA GLU A 202 -7.49 -6.00 -1.49
C GLU A 202 -8.29 -6.53 -2.70
N HIS A 203 -8.59 -5.67 -3.70
CA HIS A 203 -9.33 -6.02 -4.91
C HIS A 203 -8.46 -6.12 -6.17
N ILE A 204 -7.14 -6.00 -6.05
CA ILE A 204 -6.19 -6.12 -7.17
C ILE A 204 -5.42 -7.43 -7.00
N ILE A 205 -6.04 -8.53 -7.39
CA ILE A 205 -5.56 -9.90 -7.19
C ILE A 205 -5.79 -10.68 -8.48
N TYR A 206 -4.90 -11.61 -8.78
CA TYR A 206 -4.86 -12.32 -10.05
C TYR A 206 -4.92 -13.83 -9.88
N ASP A 207 -5.14 -14.52 -11.01
CA ASP A 207 -4.95 -15.96 -11.17
C ASP A 207 -5.81 -16.81 -10.20
N GLY A 208 -7.06 -16.34 -9.93
CA GLY A 208 -8.02 -17.04 -9.07
C GLY A 208 -7.68 -17.03 -7.57
N ARG A 209 -6.66 -16.26 -7.16
CA ARG A 209 -6.33 -16.06 -5.74
C ARG A 209 -7.42 -15.25 -5.05
N LYS A 210 -7.45 -15.32 -3.73
CA LYS A 210 -8.39 -14.56 -2.90
C LYS A 210 -7.63 -13.78 -1.84
N HIS A 211 -8.13 -12.58 -1.54
CA HIS A 211 -7.70 -11.85 -0.36
C HIS A 211 -8.23 -12.53 0.90
N VAL A 212 -7.36 -12.77 1.85
CA VAL A 212 -7.72 -13.27 3.17
C VAL A 212 -7.50 -12.14 4.17
N TYR A 213 -8.55 -11.76 4.87
CA TYR A 213 -8.48 -10.73 5.91
C TYR A 213 -7.97 -11.32 7.21
N MET A 214 -6.90 -10.76 7.77
CA MET A 214 -6.33 -11.22 9.03
C MET A 214 -7.35 -11.19 10.18
N ASN A 215 -8.19 -10.17 10.22
CA ASN A 215 -9.24 -10.02 11.23
C ASN A 215 -10.39 -11.06 11.13
N SER A 216 -10.45 -11.83 10.03
CA SER A 216 -11.40 -12.94 9.86
C SER A 216 -10.84 -14.28 10.35
N ILE A 217 -9.56 -14.36 10.67
CA ILE A 217 -8.95 -15.54 11.24
C ILE A 217 -9.36 -15.64 12.72
N PRO A 218 -9.79 -16.82 13.21
CA PRO A 218 -10.19 -16.98 14.61
C PRO A 218 -9.13 -16.49 15.61
N GLY A 219 -9.52 -15.66 16.58
CA GLY A 219 -8.62 -15.09 17.59
C GLY A 219 -7.82 -13.87 17.14
N MET A 220 -8.04 -13.40 15.90
CA MET A 220 -7.31 -12.22 15.37
C MET A 220 -8.11 -10.93 15.39
N TRP A 221 -9.44 -10.97 15.49
CA TRP A 221 -10.23 -9.73 15.56
C TRP A 221 -9.77 -8.82 16.70
N GLU A 222 -9.56 -9.37 17.88
CA GLU A 222 -9.24 -8.65 19.12
C GLU A 222 -7.87 -7.94 19.08
N ARG A 223 -7.05 -8.24 18.06
CA ARG A 223 -5.67 -7.74 17.93
C ARG A 223 -5.29 -7.26 16.53
N THR A 224 -6.26 -7.11 15.62
CA THR A 224 -6.01 -6.66 14.25
C THR A 224 -6.60 -5.29 14.00
N VAL A 225 -5.82 -4.43 13.34
CA VAL A 225 -6.30 -3.19 12.72
C VAL A 225 -6.16 -3.32 11.21
N SER A 226 -7.27 -3.27 10.49
CA SER A 226 -7.31 -3.24 9.02
C SER A 226 -7.29 -1.79 8.56
N CYS A 227 -6.20 -1.35 7.93
CA CYS A 227 -6.04 -0.03 7.32
C CYS A 227 -6.23 -0.16 5.81
N SER A 228 -7.14 0.63 5.23
CA SER A 228 -7.36 0.62 3.79
C SER A 228 -7.70 2.02 3.28
N SER A 229 -7.95 2.14 1.97
CA SER A 229 -8.30 3.42 1.37
C SER A 229 -9.13 3.23 0.09
N LEU A 230 -9.77 4.31 -0.33
CA LEU A 230 -10.49 4.37 -1.61
C LEU A 230 -9.53 4.61 -2.79
N SER A 231 -8.29 4.99 -2.47
CA SER A 231 -7.30 5.46 -3.44
C SER A 231 -7.05 4.55 -4.62
N LYS A 232 -7.03 3.22 -4.37
CA LYS A 232 -6.67 2.22 -5.39
C LYS A 232 -7.90 1.63 -6.06
N THR A 233 -8.89 1.24 -5.28
CA THR A 233 -10.13 0.62 -5.76
C THR A 233 -10.97 1.56 -6.64
N TYR A 234 -10.90 2.88 -6.39
CA TYR A 234 -11.69 3.85 -7.14
C TYR A 234 -10.86 4.88 -7.90
N SER A 235 -9.55 4.66 -8.05
CA SER A 235 -8.62 5.55 -8.79
C SER A 235 -8.62 7.00 -8.29
N VAL A 236 -8.81 7.22 -7.00
CA VAL A 236 -8.92 8.55 -6.35
C VAL A 236 -7.77 8.83 -5.39
N THR A 237 -6.55 8.55 -5.79
CA THR A 237 -5.36 8.70 -4.92
C THR A 237 -5.21 10.11 -4.34
N GLY A 238 -5.65 11.14 -5.06
CA GLY A 238 -5.61 12.54 -4.66
C GLY A 238 -6.73 12.96 -3.70
N TRP A 239 -7.79 12.17 -3.52
CA TRP A 239 -8.89 12.50 -2.61
C TRP A 239 -8.50 12.33 -1.15
N ARG A 240 -7.47 11.56 -0.88
CA ARG A 240 -6.98 11.31 0.48
C ARG A 240 -8.07 10.77 1.41
N LEU A 241 -8.85 9.79 0.94
CA LEU A 241 -9.83 9.07 1.75
C LEU A 241 -9.35 7.65 2.04
N GLY A 242 -9.29 7.33 3.33
CA GLY A 242 -8.98 6.01 3.86
C GLY A 242 -9.80 5.73 5.10
N TYR A 243 -9.53 4.62 5.74
CA TYR A 243 -10.19 4.22 6.97
C TYR A 243 -9.36 3.17 7.72
N ALA A 244 -9.60 3.09 9.03
CA ALA A 244 -9.20 1.96 9.86
C ALA A 244 -10.44 1.23 10.39
N ILE A 245 -10.34 -0.10 10.49
CA ILE A 245 -11.35 -0.98 11.10
C ILE A 245 -10.66 -1.79 12.19
N ALA A 246 -11.21 -1.76 13.40
CA ALA A 246 -10.68 -2.49 14.55
C ALA A 246 -11.77 -2.68 15.62
N PRO A 247 -11.58 -3.56 16.61
CA PRO A 247 -12.48 -3.64 17.76
C PRO A 247 -12.62 -2.29 18.47
N GLU A 248 -13.78 -2.07 19.09
CA GLU A 248 -14.13 -0.82 19.78
C GLU A 248 -13.06 -0.29 20.72
N ASN A 249 -12.45 -1.16 21.54
CA ASN A 249 -11.43 -0.79 22.52
C ASN A 249 -10.15 -0.23 21.86
N ILE A 250 -9.73 -0.79 20.72
CA ILE A 250 -8.61 -0.29 19.91
C ILE A 250 -9.03 0.96 19.15
N MET A 251 -10.20 0.92 18.50
CA MET A 251 -10.71 2.03 17.71
C MET A 251 -10.89 3.29 18.55
N ALA A 252 -11.32 3.19 19.79
CA ALA A 252 -11.43 4.32 20.71
C ALA A 252 -10.07 5.04 20.90
N ARG A 253 -8.95 4.31 20.88
CA ARG A 253 -7.61 4.90 20.98
C ARG A 253 -7.14 5.52 19.67
N ILE A 254 -7.38 4.85 18.54
CA ILE A 254 -7.05 5.39 17.21
C ILE A 254 -7.77 6.73 16.99
N ARG A 255 -9.06 6.81 17.33
CA ARG A 255 -9.87 8.02 17.21
C ARG A 255 -9.32 9.20 18.02
N GLN A 256 -8.72 8.96 19.19
CA GLN A 256 -8.08 10.02 19.98
C GLN A 256 -6.90 10.67 19.24
N TYR A 257 -6.09 9.88 18.54
CA TYR A 257 -5.00 10.43 17.71
C TYR A 257 -5.54 11.14 16.47
N HIS A 258 -6.50 10.56 15.78
CA HIS A 258 -7.14 11.16 14.61
C HIS A 258 -7.74 12.55 14.93
N ASP A 259 -8.42 12.71 16.09
CA ASP A 259 -9.01 13.97 16.51
C ASP A 259 -7.98 15.12 16.57
N PHE A 260 -6.76 14.85 17.04
CA PHE A 260 -5.72 15.86 17.17
C PHE A 260 -4.78 15.94 15.98
N ASN A 261 -4.70 14.90 15.16
CA ASN A 261 -3.81 14.84 14.00
C ASN A 261 -4.44 15.47 12.75
N ALA A 262 -5.70 15.13 12.44
CA ALA A 262 -6.37 15.53 11.21
C ALA A 262 -7.70 16.26 11.41
N VAL A 263 -8.31 16.16 12.58
CA VAL A 263 -9.65 16.74 12.90
C VAL A 263 -10.79 16.08 12.12
N GLY A 264 -10.55 15.57 10.93
CA GLY A 264 -11.52 14.85 10.09
C GLY A 264 -11.17 14.87 8.61
N CYS A 265 -11.85 14.03 7.86
CA CYS A 265 -11.67 13.90 6.41
C CYS A 265 -12.46 14.98 5.64
N PRO A 266 -12.11 15.25 4.37
CA PRO A 266 -12.82 16.21 3.52
C PRO A 266 -14.28 15.82 3.32
N SER A 267 -15.21 16.58 3.92
CA SER A 267 -16.66 16.31 3.89
C SER A 267 -17.22 16.13 2.48
N PRO A 268 -16.94 17.01 1.49
CA PRO A 268 -17.49 16.85 0.14
C PRO A 268 -17.04 15.55 -0.53
N LEU A 269 -15.78 15.15 -0.30
CA LEU A 269 -15.22 13.95 -0.92
C LEU A 269 -15.78 12.67 -0.27
N MET A 270 -16.05 12.66 1.05
CA MET A 270 -16.74 11.54 1.70
C MET A 270 -18.14 11.34 1.11
N GLU A 271 -18.91 12.42 0.91
CA GLU A 271 -20.25 12.34 0.30
C GLU A 271 -20.20 11.77 -1.12
N ALA A 272 -19.26 12.23 -1.95
CA ALA A 272 -19.08 11.68 -3.28
C ALA A 272 -18.65 10.21 -3.25
N ALA A 273 -17.80 9.83 -2.31
CA ALA A 273 -17.26 8.49 -2.17
C ALA A 273 -18.28 7.44 -1.71
N VAL A 274 -19.37 7.84 -1.04
CA VAL A 274 -20.46 6.92 -0.65
C VAL A 274 -21.01 6.17 -1.86
N VAL A 275 -21.06 6.82 -3.03
CA VAL A 275 -21.53 6.20 -4.27
C VAL A 275 -20.62 5.03 -4.66
N GLY A 276 -19.30 5.23 -4.64
CA GLY A 276 -18.33 4.19 -4.95
C GLY A 276 -18.41 3.00 -3.99
N LEU A 277 -18.53 3.27 -2.68
CA LEU A 277 -18.64 2.22 -1.65
C LEU A 277 -19.95 1.41 -1.75
N ASN A 278 -20.98 1.95 -2.41
CA ASN A 278 -22.25 1.29 -2.65
C ASN A 278 -22.38 0.66 -4.04
N MET A 279 -21.31 0.61 -4.82
CA MET A 279 -21.30 -0.07 -6.11
C MET A 279 -21.66 -1.56 -5.97
N PRO A 280 -22.29 -2.17 -6.98
CA PRO A 280 -22.61 -3.59 -6.95
C PRO A 280 -21.32 -4.44 -6.91
N LEU A 281 -21.43 -5.68 -6.45
CA LEU A 281 -20.29 -6.58 -6.35
C LEU A 281 -19.63 -6.84 -7.70
N SER A 282 -20.38 -6.79 -8.81
CA SER A 282 -19.82 -6.90 -10.17
C SER A 282 -18.76 -5.83 -10.48
N TYR A 283 -18.83 -4.66 -9.83
CA TYR A 283 -17.79 -3.63 -9.97
C TYR A 283 -16.40 -4.16 -9.60
N TYR A 284 -16.29 -4.91 -8.52
CA TYR A 284 -15.00 -5.45 -8.07
C TYR A 284 -14.47 -6.56 -8.99
N ASP A 285 -15.36 -7.35 -9.60
CA ASP A 285 -14.99 -8.36 -10.59
C ASP A 285 -14.50 -7.69 -11.88
N GLU A 286 -15.21 -6.68 -12.38
CA GLU A 286 -14.83 -5.88 -13.55
C GLU A 286 -13.51 -5.12 -13.31
N PHE A 287 -13.35 -4.55 -12.11
CA PHE A 287 -12.13 -3.88 -11.68
C PHE A 287 -10.93 -4.84 -11.65
N GLY A 288 -11.10 -6.03 -11.07
CA GLY A 288 -10.08 -7.07 -11.08
C GLY A 288 -9.70 -7.51 -12.50
N ALA A 289 -10.70 -7.70 -13.37
CA ALA A 289 -10.48 -8.05 -14.78
C ALA A 289 -9.73 -6.95 -15.55
N HIS A 290 -10.03 -5.68 -15.29
CA HIS A 290 -9.32 -4.55 -15.87
C HIS A 290 -7.82 -4.55 -15.50
N TYR A 291 -7.50 -4.75 -14.22
CA TYR A 291 -6.11 -4.85 -13.79
C TYR A 291 -5.40 -6.12 -14.30
N ALA A 292 -6.12 -7.24 -14.42
CA ALA A 292 -5.58 -8.46 -15.03
C ALA A 292 -5.22 -8.26 -16.51
N HIS A 293 -6.00 -7.47 -17.24
CA HIS A 293 -5.69 -7.07 -18.63
C HIS A 293 -4.39 -6.25 -18.70
N MET A 294 -4.24 -5.22 -17.87
CA MET A 294 -3.01 -4.41 -17.80
C MET A 294 -1.80 -5.25 -17.38
N LYS A 295 -1.96 -6.13 -16.37
CA LYS A 295 -0.92 -7.10 -15.99
C LYS A 295 -0.47 -7.91 -17.19
N LYS A 296 -1.41 -8.47 -17.95
CA LYS A 296 -1.11 -9.31 -19.12
C LYS A 296 -0.27 -8.55 -20.14
N ILE A 297 -0.72 -7.36 -20.58
CA ILE A 297 0.03 -6.53 -21.54
C ILE A 297 1.45 -6.31 -21.06
N PHE A 298 1.58 -5.85 -19.82
CA PHE A 298 2.89 -5.44 -19.30
C PHE A 298 3.83 -6.62 -19.09
N THR A 299 3.35 -7.72 -18.49
CA THR A 299 4.21 -8.87 -18.19
C THR A 299 4.55 -9.69 -19.44
N GLU A 300 3.66 -9.82 -20.41
CA GLU A 300 3.97 -10.43 -21.72
C GLU A 300 5.03 -9.59 -22.44
N GLY A 301 4.86 -8.27 -22.53
CA GLY A 301 5.85 -7.38 -23.14
C GLY A 301 7.21 -7.43 -22.44
N MET A 302 7.25 -7.48 -21.10
CA MET A 302 8.51 -7.65 -20.35
C MET A 302 9.22 -8.96 -20.69
N ARG A 303 8.47 -10.07 -20.87
CA ARG A 303 9.02 -11.37 -21.29
C ARG A 303 9.59 -11.31 -22.71
N ASP A 304 8.86 -10.68 -23.64
CA ASP A 304 9.28 -10.55 -25.05
C ASP A 304 10.58 -9.74 -25.17
N ILE A 305 10.74 -8.69 -24.36
CA ILE A 305 11.97 -7.88 -24.27
C ILE A 305 13.11 -8.66 -23.59
N GLY A 306 12.77 -9.66 -22.77
CA GLY A 306 13.73 -10.46 -22.01
C GLY A 306 14.22 -9.78 -20.73
N ILE A 307 13.41 -8.93 -20.10
CA ILE A 307 13.68 -8.36 -18.78
C ILE A 307 13.18 -9.35 -17.72
N PRO A 308 14.04 -9.90 -16.86
CA PRO A 308 13.62 -10.81 -15.82
C PRO A 308 12.79 -10.07 -14.74
N PHE A 309 11.75 -10.70 -14.24
CA PHE A 309 10.91 -10.13 -13.19
C PHE A 309 10.19 -11.22 -12.39
N THR A 310 9.66 -10.86 -11.23
CA THR A 310 8.75 -11.73 -10.47
C THR A 310 7.32 -11.44 -10.90
N ASP A 311 6.58 -12.48 -11.29
CA ASP A 311 5.16 -12.36 -11.66
C ASP A 311 4.34 -11.92 -10.44
N PRO A 312 3.61 -10.79 -10.52
CA PRO A 312 2.81 -10.33 -9.40
C PRO A 312 1.53 -11.17 -9.26
N GLU A 313 1.25 -11.58 -8.04
CA GLU A 313 0.02 -12.29 -7.64
C GLU A 313 -1.11 -11.31 -7.31
N GLY A 314 -0.75 -10.08 -6.95
CA GLY A 314 -1.64 -8.96 -6.66
C GLY A 314 -0.93 -7.63 -6.84
N THR A 315 -1.62 -6.53 -6.53
CA THR A 315 -1.19 -5.15 -6.79
C THR A 315 -1.01 -4.85 -8.29
N TYR A 316 -0.41 -3.75 -8.62
CA TYR A 316 -0.02 -3.40 -9.99
C TYR A 316 1.49 -3.13 -10.10
N PHE A 317 2.27 -3.74 -9.22
CA PHE A 317 3.73 -3.60 -9.21
C PHE A 317 4.41 -4.85 -9.73
N VAL A 318 5.57 -4.62 -10.36
CA VAL A 318 6.51 -5.66 -10.80
C VAL A 318 7.87 -5.32 -10.23
N LEU A 319 8.53 -6.31 -9.64
CA LEU A 319 9.95 -6.25 -9.30
C LEU A 319 10.75 -6.87 -10.44
N ALA A 320 11.50 -6.04 -11.15
CA ALA A 320 12.34 -6.44 -12.27
C ALA A 320 13.80 -6.57 -11.85
N ASP A 321 14.47 -7.64 -12.27
CA ASP A 321 15.90 -7.83 -12.08
C ASP A 321 16.67 -7.12 -13.19
N ILE A 322 17.47 -6.14 -12.79
CA ILE A 322 18.31 -5.33 -13.68
C ILE A 322 19.75 -5.78 -13.73
N SER A 323 20.12 -6.91 -13.10
CA SER A 323 21.49 -7.45 -13.11
C SER A 323 22.09 -7.52 -14.52
N PRO A 324 21.34 -7.94 -15.57
CA PRO A 324 21.88 -8.02 -16.92
C PRO A 324 22.26 -6.67 -17.55
N TYR A 325 21.77 -5.56 -16.98
CA TYR A 325 21.90 -4.21 -17.53
C TYR A 325 22.81 -3.31 -16.68
N LEU A 326 23.19 -3.75 -15.47
CA LEU A 326 24.05 -2.98 -14.56
C LEU A 326 25.51 -2.96 -15.03
N LYS A 327 26.11 -1.80 -15.04
CA LYS A 327 27.56 -1.66 -15.16
C LYS A 327 28.24 -1.98 -13.85
N LYS A 328 29.50 -2.39 -13.93
CA LYS A 328 30.30 -2.70 -12.74
C LYS A 328 30.33 -1.52 -11.76
N GLY A 329 29.82 -1.74 -10.56
CA GLY A 329 29.76 -0.72 -9.49
C GLY A 329 28.64 0.30 -9.60
N GLN A 330 27.72 0.14 -10.56
CA GLN A 330 26.52 0.97 -10.69
C GLN A 330 25.46 0.54 -9.66
N SER A 331 24.84 1.51 -8.98
CA SER A 331 23.72 1.26 -8.09
C SER A 331 22.39 1.19 -8.86
N ASP A 332 21.38 0.58 -8.25
CA ASP A 332 19.99 0.61 -8.77
C ASP A 332 19.42 2.04 -8.81
N VAL A 333 19.88 2.92 -7.92
CA VAL A 333 19.54 4.36 -7.93
C VAL A 333 20.07 5.04 -9.19
N ASP A 334 21.38 4.87 -9.50
CA ASP A 334 22.00 5.41 -10.71
C ASP A 334 21.34 4.84 -11.96
N PHE A 335 20.99 3.56 -11.92
CA PHE A 335 20.28 2.91 -13.01
C PHE A 335 18.92 3.53 -13.26
N CYS A 336 18.10 3.71 -12.21
CA CYS A 336 16.77 4.33 -12.35
C CYS A 336 16.83 5.76 -12.89
N GLU A 337 17.83 6.56 -12.46
CA GLU A 337 18.02 7.90 -13.00
C GLU A 337 18.41 7.88 -14.48
N GLN A 338 19.31 6.96 -14.88
CA GLN A 338 19.67 6.80 -16.28
C GLN A 338 18.52 6.28 -17.12
N LEU A 339 17.72 5.33 -16.60
CA LEU A 339 16.54 4.80 -17.26
C LEU A 339 15.55 5.94 -17.59
N ALA A 340 15.28 6.80 -16.61
CA ALA A 340 14.40 7.95 -16.81
C ALA A 340 14.98 8.93 -17.85
N ARG A 341 16.28 9.27 -17.76
CA ARG A 341 16.90 10.30 -18.63
C ARG A 341 17.20 9.83 -20.04
N LYS A 342 17.56 8.54 -20.22
CA LYS A 342 18.00 8.00 -21.51
C LYS A 342 16.91 7.21 -22.22
N ALA A 343 16.25 6.30 -21.51
CA ALA A 343 15.18 5.45 -22.04
C ALA A 343 13.80 6.11 -21.92
N GLY A 344 13.68 7.15 -21.10
CA GLY A 344 12.39 7.82 -20.91
C GLY A 344 11.36 7.01 -20.13
N VAL A 345 11.79 6.13 -19.23
CA VAL A 345 10.92 5.34 -18.35
C VAL A 345 11.35 5.53 -16.90
N GLY A 346 10.42 5.97 -16.05
CA GLY A 346 10.64 6.13 -14.63
C GLY A 346 10.42 4.83 -13.87
N ALA A 347 11.35 4.46 -12.98
CA ALA A 347 11.27 3.32 -12.09
C ALA A 347 11.67 3.72 -10.66
N VAL A 348 11.43 2.86 -9.67
CA VAL A 348 11.90 3.06 -8.29
C VAL A 348 12.99 2.04 -7.99
N PRO A 349 14.16 2.47 -7.47
CA PRO A 349 15.21 1.55 -7.05
C PRO A 349 14.72 0.61 -5.94
N GLY A 350 15.02 -0.67 -6.07
CA GLY A 350 14.60 -1.71 -5.14
C GLY A 350 15.20 -1.51 -3.75
N SER A 351 16.42 -1.01 -3.67
CA SER A 351 17.11 -0.71 -2.41
C SER A 351 16.31 0.16 -1.44
N SER A 352 15.31 0.91 -1.94
CA SER A 352 14.41 1.69 -1.10
C SER A 352 13.33 0.86 -0.39
N PHE A 353 13.14 -0.40 -0.76
CA PHE A 353 12.11 -1.28 -0.21
C PHE A 353 12.67 -2.43 0.63
N PHE A 354 13.95 -2.72 0.50
CA PHE A 354 14.60 -3.83 1.20
C PHE A 354 15.45 -3.32 2.37
N ASN A 355 15.44 -4.08 3.46
CA ASN A 355 16.41 -3.88 4.53
C ASN A 355 17.76 -4.55 4.19
N GLU A 356 17.73 -5.60 3.38
CA GLU A 356 18.88 -6.32 2.86
C GLU A 356 19.62 -5.46 1.81
N PRO A 357 20.93 -5.65 1.61
CA PRO A 357 21.71 -4.89 0.65
C PRO A 357 21.41 -5.32 -0.81
N ILE A 358 20.21 -5.06 -1.26
CA ILE A 358 19.74 -5.30 -2.64
C ILE A 358 20.04 -4.05 -3.48
N ASN A 359 20.64 -4.24 -4.66
CA ASN A 359 20.98 -3.15 -5.58
C ASN A 359 20.77 -3.49 -7.07
N ASN A 360 20.11 -4.61 -7.35
CA ASN A 360 19.90 -5.15 -8.68
C ASN A 360 18.42 -5.31 -9.05
N ILE A 361 17.54 -4.74 -8.27
CA ILE A 361 16.08 -4.80 -8.50
C ILE A 361 15.54 -3.39 -8.67
N VAL A 362 14.55 -3.23 -9.54
CA VAL A 362 13.75 -2.02 -9.65
C VAL A 362 12.27 -2.36 -9.57
N ARG A 363 11.46 -1.45 -9.03
CA ARG A 363 10.00 -1.56 -9.05
C ARG A 363 9.46 -0.71 -10.19
N LEU A 364 8.62 -1.34 -11.02
CA LEU A 364 7.78 -0.71 -12.04
C LEU A 364 6.31 -0.91 -11.68
N HIS A 365 5.41 -0.10 -12.22
CA HIS A 365 3.97 -0.33 -12.11
C HIS A 365 3.27 -0.29 -13.47
N PHE A 366 2.16 -1.01 -13.58
CA PHE A 366 1.39 -1.14 -14.82
C PHE A 366 -0.05 -0.61 -14.74
N ALA A 367 -0.38 0.19 -13.71
CA ALA A 367 -1.69 0.86 -13.63
C ALA A 367 -1.74 2.03 -14.63
N LYS A 368 -1.78 1.72 -15.93
CA LYS A 368 -1.73 2.66 -17.05
C LYS A 368 -2.66 2.22 -18.17
N LYS A 369 -3.10 3.19 -18.98
CA LYS A 369 -3.82 2.90 -20.23
C LYS A 369 -2.95 2.06 -21.16
N ASP A 370 -3.59 1.26 -22.02
CA ASP A 370 -2.90 0.37 -22.95
C ASP A 370 -1.84 1.09 -23.77
N GLU A 371 -2.17 2.28 -24.30
CA GLU A 371 -1.24 3.07 -25.12
C GLU A 371 0.01 3.47 -24.33
N THR A 372 -0.15 3.81 -23.04
CA THR A 372 0.97 4.16 -22.16
C THR A 372 1.83 2.93 -21.87
N LEU A 373 1.21 1.75 -21.66
CA LEU A 373 1.95 0.50 -21.45
C LEU A 373 2.75 0.10 -22.68
N TYR A 374 2.14 0.13 -23.88
CA TYR A 374 2.85 -0.18 -25.12
C TYR A 374 4.00 0.80 -25.38
N ALA A 375 3.79 2.10 -25.16
CA ALA A 375 4.84 3.10 -25.31
C ALA A 375 5.99 2.89 -24.30
N ALA A 376 5.69 2.47 -23.07
CA ALA A 376 6.72 2.17 -22.07
C ALA A 376 7.50 0.90 -22.44
N LEU A 377 6.83 -0.14 -22.92
CA LEU A 377 7.47 -1.39 -23.37
C LEU A 377 8.36 -1.16 -24.60
N ASP A 378 7.91 -0.35 -25.56
CA ASP A 378 8.73 0.06 -26.72
C ASP A 378 10.03 0.74 -26.27
N ARG A 379 9.95 1.68 -25.33
CA ARG A 379 11.13 2.34 -24.75
C ARG A 379 12.03 1.35 -24.00
N LEU A 380 11.46 0.43 -23.22
CA LEU A 380 12.21 -0.59 -22.48
C LEU A 380 12.92 -1.59 -23.41
N ASN A 381 12.36 -1.86 -24.60
CA ASN A 381 12.98 -2.75 -25.59
C ASN A 381 14.38 -2.24 -26.03
N HIS A 382 14.62 -0.94 -25.96
CA HIS A 382 15.90 -0.31 -26.30
C HIS A 382 16.85 -0.16 -25.10
N ILE A 383 16.53 -0.74 -23.95
CA ILE A 383 17.29 -0.56 -22.71
C ILE A 383 18.78 -0.97 -22.86
N LYS A 384 19.05 -2.03 -23.65
CA LYS A 384 20.42 -2.53 -23.89
C LYS A 384 21.26 -1.53 -24.68
N ASP A 385 20.66 -0.77 -25.57
CA ASP A 385 21.35 0.18 -26.44
C ASP A 385 21.61 1.51 -25.73
N MET A 386 20.89 1.76 -24.65
CA MET A 386 20.92 3.04 -23.92
C MET A 386 21.78 2.99 -22.65
N MET A 387 22.05 1.81 -22.13
CA MET A 387 22.80 1.59 -20.90
C MET A 387 24.25 1.19 -21.16
#